data_8921799ce444fd0eaf32817568d5b566
#
_entry.id   8921799ce444fd0eaf32817568d5b566
#
_cell.length_a   1.000
_cell.length_b   1.000
_cell.length_c   1.000
_cell.angle_alpha   90.00
_cell.angle_beta   90.00
_cell.angle_gamma   90.00
#
_symmetry.space_group_name_H-M   'P 1'
#
loop_
_entity.id
_entity.type
_entity.pdbx_description
1 polymer ?
#
loop_
_entity_poly.entity_id
_entity_poly.type
_entity_poly.pdbx_seq_one_letter_code
_entity_poly.pdbx_strand_id
1 'polypeptide(L)'
;MTGVQTCALPISLMLPALFGVSVSQINLLLDTVIASFLLTGAVSWLYYSDRLIEFPLGLFGIAIATVILPNLSRHHATANAERFSHTLDWAIRFVVMFGLPAMLALMVLGQPIISVLFMRGEFTQQDVLMVSYSLVAYSCGLLSYMLIKVLAPGYYARQDIKTPVKIGIIAMVANMVFNLMLAPFLSYVGLALATAMSASLNAFLLYRGLKLAGIYQLSRQNCWFLAKFSLAAILMAATLWWLSPELNDWIARPLAAQILLLSSLCVGAVLLYFALLLLFGVRLADFKAKSVAESRH
;
A
#
# COMPACT_ATOMS: atom_id res chain seq x y z
N MET A 1 39.95 17.95 -18.80
CA MET A 1 38.69 18.68 -18.47
C MET A 1 37.50 17.73 -18.28
N THR A 2 37.58 16.74 -17.38
CA THR A 2 36.53 15.67 -17.21
C THR A 2 36.03 15.54 -15.80
N GLY A 3 36.51 16.33 -14.85
CA GLY A 3 36.09 16.19 -13.43
C GLY A 3 34.82 16.95 -12.99
N VAL A 4 34.42 17.98 -13.75
CA VAL A 4 33.30 18.86 -13.35
C VAL A 4 31.96 18.32 -13.81
N GLN A 5 31.91 17.53 -14.87
CA GLN A 5 30.64 16.94 -15.38
C GLN A 5 30.10 15.79 -14.51
N THR A 6 30.96 15.07 -13.79
CA THR A 6 30.55 13.95 -12.92
C THR A 6 29.86 14.39 -11.63
N CYS A 7 30.05 15.62 -11.16
CA CYS A 7 29.36 16.15 -9.98
C CYS A 7 28.03 16.85 -10.29
N ALA A 8 27.86 17.41 -11.48
CA ALA A 8 26.63 18.14 -11.85
C ALA A 8 25.45 17.23 -12.11
N LEU A 9 25.68 16.04 -12.68
CA LEU A 9 24.64 15.04 -12.95
C LEU A 9 23.93 14.52 -11.68
N PRO A 10 24.62 14.10 -10.60
CA PRO A 10 23.96 13.70 -9.37
C PRO A 10 23.18 14.83 -8.71
N ILE A 11 23.68 16.06 -8.73
CA ILE A 11 23.00 17.22 -8.12
C ILE A 11 21.71 17.57 -8.86
N SER A 12 21.70 17.52 -10.19
CA SER A 12 20.50 17.78 -11.00
C SER A 12 19.41 16.74 -10.81
N LEU A 13 19.76 15.50 -10.44
CA LEU A 13 18.82 14.43 -10.12
C LEU A 13 18.36 14.47 -8.66
N MET A 14 19.20 14.96 -7.74
CA MET A 14 18.86 15.08 -6.33
C MET A 14 17.80 16.15 -6.07
N LEU A 15 17.83 17.27 -6.77
CA LEU A 15 16.88 18.37 -6.55
C LEU A 15 15.41 17.94 -6.76
N PRO A 16 15.03 17.29 -7.87
CA PRO A 16 13.67 16.75 -8.04
C PRO A 16 13.30 15.67 -7.02
N ALA A 17 14.27 14.84 -6.59
CA ALA A 17 14.03 13.81 -5.59
C ALA A 17 13.73 14.42 -4.20
N LEU A 18 14.51 15.45 -3.79
CA LEU A 18 14.26 16.22 -2.57
C LEU A 18 12.89 16.89 -2.61
N PHE A 19 12.51 17.46 -3.73
CA PHE A 19 11.18 18.04 -3.93
C PHE A 19 10.08 16.99 -3.75
N GLY A 20 10.25 15.79 -4.32
CA GLY A 20 9.28 14.70 -4.18
C GLY A 20 9.07 14.25 -2.73
N VAL A 21 10.14 14.17 -1.93
CA VAL A 21 10.07 13.87 -0.49
C VAL A 21 9.42 15.02 0.28
N SER A 22 9.77 16.26 -0.05
CA SER A 22 9.20 17.46 0.60
C SER A 22 7.69 17.57 0.37
N VAL A 23 7.20 17.22 -0.82
CA VAL A 23 5.77 17.20 -1.16
C VAL A 23 4.99 16.28 -0.21
N SER A 24 5.50 15.09 0.08
CA SER A 24 4.86 14.15 1.00
C SER A 24 4.81 14.69 2.43
N GLN A 25 5.87 15.34 2.90
CA GLN A 25 5.92 15.94 4.24
C GLN A 25 4.99 17.16 4.37
N ILE A 26 4.89 17.97 3.33
CA ILE A 26 3.94 19.10 3.29
C ILE A 26 2.51 18.57 3.38
N ASN A 27 2.17 17.50 2.65
CA ASN A 27 0.85 16.90 2.70
C ASN A 27 0.49 16.42 4.11
N LEU A 28 1.41 15.72 4.78
CA LEU A 28 1.23 15.25 6.15
C LEU A 28 1.01 16.42 7.14
N LEU A 29 1.78 17.50 6.99
CA LEU A 29 1.61 18.70 7.82
C LEU A 29 0.23 19.35 7.62
N LEU A 30 -0.22 19.47 6.37
CA LEU A 30 -1.51 20.06 6.05
C LEU A 30 -2.66 19.20 6.57
N ASP A 31 -2.59 17.88 6.43
CA ASP A 31 -3.57 16.95 6.99
C ASP A 31 -3.63 17.09 8.52
N THR A 32 -2.47 17.21 9.19
CA THR A 32 -2.39 17.40 10.64
C THR A 32 -3.00 18.73 11.06
N VAL A 33 -2.71 19.82 10.34
CA VAL A 33 -3.29 21.14 10.61
C VAL A 33 -4.81 21.09 10.44
N ILE A 34 -5.33 20.52 9.36
CA ILE A 34 -6.78 20.38 9.16
C ILE A 34 -7.38 19.54 10.28
N ALA A 35 -6.77 18.40 10.64
CA ALA A 35 -7.24 17.53 11.71
C ALA A 35 -7.33 18.26 13.07
N SER A 36 -6.41 19.19 13.35
CA SER A 36 -6.40 19.97 14.61
C SER A 36 -7.61 20.90 14.77
N PHE A 37 -8.25 21.29 13.68
CA PHE A 37 -9.48 22.12 13.69
C PHE A 37 -10.77 21.30 13.77
N LEU A 38 -10.69 19.97 13.68
CA LEU A 38 -11.86 19.09 13.71
C LEU A 38 -12.22 18.72 15.15
N LEU A 39 -12.23 17.44 15.49
CA LEU A 39 -12.60 16.93 16.79
C LEU A 39 -11.37 16.81 17.71
N THR A 40 -11.55 17.04 19.00
CA THR A 40 -10.52 16.72 20.01
C THR A 40 -10.20 15.23 19.94
N GLY A 41 -8.92 14.89 19.74
CA GLY A 41 -8.48 13.51 19.54
C GLY A 41 -8.27 13.10 18.07
N ALA A 42 -8.78 13.85 17.09
CA ALA A 42 -8.70 13.51 15.66
C ALA A 42 -7.26 13.25 15.18
N VAL A 43 -6.31 14.09 15.59
CA VAL A 43 -4.88 13.92 15.25
C VAL A 43 -4.34 12.61 15.80
N SER A 44 -4.68 12.26 17.05
CA SER A 44 -4.23 11.02 17.68
C SER A 44 -4.85 9.80 16.98
N TRP A 45 -6.15 9.82 16.66
CA TRP A 45 -6.83 8.72 15.99
C TRP A 45 -6.27 8.47 14.59
N LEU A 46 -5.99 9.52 13.82
CA LEU A 46 -5.32 9.41 12.52
C LEU A 46 -3.90 8.85 12.66
N TYR A 47 -3.16 9.31 13.68
CA TYR A 47 -1.80 8.83 13.93
C TYR A 47 -1.75 7.33 14.21
N TYR A 48 -2.62 6.81 15.10
CA TYR A 48 -2.65 5.37 15.41
C TYR A 48 -3.07 4.52 14.21
N SER A 49 -4.05 4.96 13.42
CA SER A 49 -4.45 4.24 12.22
C SER A 49 -3.38 4.25 11.13
N ASP A 50 -2.67 5.36 10.94
CA ASP A 50 -1.55 5.46 10.00
C ASP A 50 -0.41 4.49 10.37
N ARG A 51 -0.03 4.40 11.65
CA ARG A 51 0.98 3.44 12.13
C ARG A 51 0.62 1.99 11.82
N LEU A 52 -0.67 1.63 11.91
CA LEU A 52 -1.12 0.27 11.59
C LEU A 52 -1.02 -0.02 10.09
N ILE A 53 -1.28 0.95 9.23
CA ILE A 53 -1.12 0.82 7.76
C ILE A 53 0.35 0.76 7.37
N GLU A 54 1.23 1.48 8.06
CA GLU A 54 2.66 1.44 7.79
C GLU A 54 3.27 0.04 7.99
N PHE A 55 2.70 -0.80 8.85
CA PHE A 55 3.25 -2.13 9.10
C PHE A 55 3.24 -3.03 7.85
N PRO A 56 2.10 -3.32 7.20
CA PRO A 56 2.11 -4.11 5.96
C PRO A 56 2.79 -3.37 4.80
N LEU A 57 2.69 -2.04 4.74
CA LEU A 57 3.37 -1.24 3.73
C LEU A 57 4.90 -1.34 3.86
N GLY A 58 5.43 -1.29 5.07
CA GLY A 58 6.85 -1.42 5.35
C GLY A 58 7.35 -2.82 5.04
N LEU A 59 6.64 -3.85 5.54
CA LEU A 59 7.05 -5.24 5.37
C LEU A 59 7.10 -5.65 3.90
N PHE A 60 6.05 -5.40 3.15
CA PHE A 60 5.93 -5.86 1.75
C PHE A 60 6.36 -4.80 0.75
N GLY A 61 5.96 -3.53 0.94
CA GLY A 61 6.25 -2.46 0.00
C GLY A 61 7.73 -2.14 -0.12
N ILE A 62 8.46 -2.07 1.00
CA ILE A 62 9.90 -1.80 1.01
C ILE A 62 10.67 -3.03 0.51
N ALA A 63 10.29 -4.25 0.94
CA ALA A 63 10.92 -5.47 0.48
C ALA A 63 10.88 -5.60 -1.06
N ILE A 64 9.74 -5.26 -1.66
CA ILE A 64 9.59 -5.28 -3.13
C ILE A 64 10.41 -4.16 -3.78
N ALA A 65 10.33 -2.94 -3.25
CA ALA A 65 11.02 -1.79 -3.81
C ALA A 65 12.54 -1.99 -3.87
N THR A 66 13.14 -2.62 -2.85
CA THR A 66 14.58 -2.90 -2.80
C THR A 66 15.03 -3.91 -3.85
N VAL A 67 14.19 -4.86 -4.23
CA VAL A 67 14.50 -5.88 -5.24
C VAL A 67 14.18 -5.38 -6.66
N ILE A 68 13.13 -4.60 -6.81
CA ILE A 68 12.62 -4.18 -8.13
C ILE A 68 13.54 -3.20 -8.81
N LEU A 69 13.97 -2.15 -8.13
CA LEU A 69 14.74 -1.06 -8.75
C LEU A 69 16.04 -1.54 -9.42
N PRO A 70 16.89 -2.37 -8.77
CA PRO A 70 18.10 -2.90 -9.42
C PRO A 70 17.79 -3.76 -10.66
N ASN A 71 16.75 -4.59 -10.58
CA ASN A 71 16.36 -5.47 -11.68
C ASN A 71 15.83 -4.67 -12.89
N LEU A 72 14.99 -3.67 -12.65
CA LEU A 72 14.46 -2.80 -13.71
C LEU A 72 15.59 -1.97 -14.36
N SER A 73 16.50 -1.43 -13.56
CA SER A 73 17.66 -0.66 -14.08
C SER A 73 18.56 -1.53 -14.95
N ARG A 74 18.80 -2.78 -14.55
CA ARG A 74 19.58 -3.76 -15.33
C ARG A 74 18.91 -4.09 -16.66
N HIS A 75 17.59 -4.33 -16.66
CA HIS A 75 16.86 -4.64 -17.89
C HIS A 75 16.74 -3.43 -18.82
N HIS A 76 16.64 -2.23 -18.27
CA HIS A 76 16.71 -1.01 -19.07
C HIS A 76 18.08 -0.83 -19.73
N ALA A 77 19.18 -1.01 -18.99
CA ALA A 77 20.54 -0.90 -19.51
C ALA A 77 20.83 -1.92 -20.63
N THR A 78 20.19 -3.10 -20.60
CA THR A 78 20.30 -4.13 -21.66
C THR A 78 19.27 -3.97 -22.79
N ALA A 79 18.51 -2.85 -22.82
CA ALA A 79 17.43 -2.57 -23.78
C ALA A 79 16.40 -3.69 -23.94
N ASN A 80 16.16 -4.49 -22.90
CA ASN A 80 15.25 -5.62 -22.91
C ASN A 80 13.87 -5.21 -22.36
N ALA A 81 13.02 -4.66 -23.22
CA ALA A 81 11.69 -4.17 -22.87
C ALA A 81 10.75 -5.30 -22.36
N GLU A 82 10.87 -6.51 -22.91
CA GLU A 82 10.05 -7.64 -22.49
C GLU A 82 10.35 -8.06 -21.05
N ARG A 83 11.63 -8.20 -20.69
CA ARG A 83 12.04 -8.53 -19.31
C ARG A 83 11.69 -7.42 -18.33
N PHE A 84 11.76 -6.17 -18.75
CA PHE A 84 11.33 -5.02 -17.97
C PHE A 84 9.84 -5.11 -17.61
N SER A 85 9.00 -5.39 -18.62
CA SER A 85 7.55 -5.57 -18.45
C SER A 85 7.24 -6.78 -17.55
N HIS A 86 7.92 -7.92 -17.76
CA HIS A 86 7.75 -9.11 -16.90
C HIS A 86 8.14 -8.86 -15.43
N THR A 87 9.16 -8.03 -15.18
CA THR A 87 9.56 -7.67 -13.81
C THR A 87 8.47 -6.84 -13.12
N LEU A 88 7.87 -5.88 -13.84
CA LEU A 88 6.73 -5.11 -13.32
C LEU A 88 5.50 -5.99 -13.10
N ASP A 89 5.20 -6.90 -14.03
CA ASP A 89 4.12 -7.87 -13.89
C ASP A 89 4.28 -8.73 -12.63
N TRP A 90 5.48 -9.26 -12.41
CA TRP A 90 5.79 -10.05 -11.22
C TRP A 90 5.56 -9.24 -9.95
N ALA A 91 6.04 -8.00 -9.92
CA ALA A 91 5.93 -7.15 -8.75
C ALA A 91 4.49 -6.73 -8.44
N ILE A 92 3.69 -6.41 -9.46
CA ILE A 92 2.27 -6.09 -9.29
C ILE A 92 1.51 -7.31 -8.76
N ARG A 93 1.79 -8.52 -9.28
CA ARG A 93 1.21 -9.76 -8.73
C ARG A 93 1.56 -9.93 -7.26
N PHE A 94 2.82 -9.70 -6.90
CA PHE A 94 3.29 -9.84 -5.52
C PHE A 94 2.60 -8.82 -4.58
N VAL A 95 2.51 -7.55 -5.02
CA VAL A 95 1.79 -6.51 -4.26
C VAL A 95 0.33 -6.89 -4.04
N VAL A 96 -0.38 -7.35 -5.07
CA VAL A 96 -1.80 -7.69 -4.94
C VAL A 96 -1.98 -8.94 -4.09
N MET A 97 -1.11 -9.94 -4.24
CA MET A 97 -1.17 -11.19 -3.48
C MET A 97 -1.05 -10.95 -1.96
N PHE A 98 -0.20 -10.02 -1.52
CA PHE A 98 -0.01 -9.73 -0.09
C PHE A 98 -0.79 -8.49 0.37
N GLY A 99 -0.88 -7.46 -0.46
CA GLY A 99 -1.53 -6.20 -0.10
C GLY A 99 -3.04 -6.31 0.03
N LEU A 100 -3.69 -7.07 -0.86
CA LEU A 100 -5.14 -7.20 -0.83
C LEU A 100 -5.66 -7.94 0.42
N PRO A 101 -5.12 -9.12 0.79
CA PRO A 101 -5.52 -9.77 2.03
C PRO A 101 -5.17 -8.94 3.28
N ALA A 102 -4.02 -8.26 3.30
CA ALA A 102 -3.66 -7.37 4.40
C ALA A 102 -4.63 -6.19 4.53
N MET A 103 -5.02 -5.58 3.41
CA MET A 103 -6.02 -4.52 3.35
C MET A 103 -7.35 -4.97 3.96
N LEU A 104 -7.88 -6.10 3.50
CA LEU A 104 -9.18 -6.62 3.95
C LEU A 104 -9.11 -7.12 5.40
N ALA A 105 -8.00 -7.73 5.82
CA ALA A 105 -7.79 -8.14 7.20
C ALA A 105 -7.77 -6.93 8.15
N LEU A 106 -7.11 -5.84 7.80
CA LEU A 106 -7.12 -4.60 8.60
C LEU A 106 -8.51 -3.97 8.68
N MET A 107 -9.30 -4.04 7.62
CA MET A 107 -10.68 -3.55 7.64
C MET A 107 -11.56 -4.36 8.59
N VAL A 108 -11.42 -5.69 8.61
CA VAL A 108 -12.25 -6.59 9.42
C VAL A 108 -11.75 -6.67 10.86
N LEU A 109 -10.45 -6.86 11.05
CA LEU A 109 -9.83 -7.04 12.37
C LEU A 109 -9.34 -5.72 13.00
N GLY A 110 -9.68 -4.57 12.44
CA GLY A 110 -9.21 -3.27 12.92
C GLY A 110 -9.51 -3.04 14.39
N GLN A 111 -10.76 -3.24 14.82
CA GLN A 111 -11.16 -3.07 16.22
C GLN A 111 -10.44 -4.03 17.17
N PRO A 112 -10.39 -5.35 16.93
CA PRO A 112 -9.58 -6.30 17.70
C PRO A 112 -8.10 -5.90 17.79
N ILE A 113 -7.48 -5.55 16.67
CA ILE A 113 -6.07 -5.15 16.63
C ILE A 113 -5.81 -3.92 17.49
N ILE A 114 -6.63 -2.87 17.32
CA ILE A 114 -6.49 -1.60 18.05
C ILE A 114 -6.70 -1.84 19.55
N SER A 115 -7.72 -2.63 19.93
CA SER A 115 -8.00 -2.90 21.34
C SER A 115 -6.86 -3.65 22.02
N VAL A 116 -6.29 -4.67 21.37
CA VAL A 116 -5.17 -5.45 21.92
C VAL A 116 -3.89 -4.62 22.04
N LEU A 117 -3.62 -3.75 21.06
CA LEU A 117 -2.38 -2.99 21.01
C LEU A 117 -2.43 -1.72 21.87
N PHE A 118 -3.53 -1.00 21.85
CA PHE A 118 -3.59 0.38 22.34
C PHE A 118 -4.58 0.63 23.48
N MET A 119 -5.59 -0.22 23.71
CA MET A 119 -6.60 0.00 24.73
C MET A 119 -6.04 -0.22 26.15
N ARG A 120 -5.29 0.80 26.63
CA ARG A 120 -4.66 0.85 27.97
C ARG A 120 -4.60 2.27 28.47
N GLY A 121 -4.68 2.46 29.81
CA GLY A 121 -4.63 3.77 30.43
C GLY A 121 -5.78 4.67 29.97
N GLU A 122 -5.47 5.81 29.40
CA GLU A 122 -6.46 6.80 28.92
C GLU A 122 -7.13 6.44 27.59
N PHE A 123 -6.64 5.39 26.89
CA PHE A 123 -7.20 4.98 25.61
C PHE A 123 -8.49 4.16 25.82
N THR A 124 -9.62 4.79 25.54
CA THR A 124 -10.95 4.27 25.83
C THR A 124 -11.51 3.38 24.72
N GLN A 125 -12.64 2.68 25.00
CA GLN A 125 -13.39 1.94 23.99
C GLN A 125 -13.88 2.85 22.85
N GLN A 126 -14.20 4.11 23.15
CA GLN A 126 -14.60 5.10 22.15
C GLN A 126 -13.43 5.40 21.20
N ASP A 127 -12.20 5.50 21.71
CA ASP A 127 -11.01 5.72 20.88
C ASP A 127 -10.76 4.53 19.95
N VAL A 128 -11.00 3.29 20.44
CA VAL A 128 -10.92 2.09 19.57
C VAL A 128 -11.85 2.23 18.37
N LEU A 129 -13.10 2.65 18.58
CA LEU A 129 -14.06 2.85 17.49
C LEU A 129 -13.61 3.98 16.54
N MET A 130 -13.19 5.12 17.09
CA MET A 130 -12.77 6.26 16.27
C MET A 130 -11.54 5.94 15.43
N VAL A 131 -10.52 5.29 16.02
CA VAL A 131 -9.34 4.83 15.28
C VAL A 131 -9.72 3.77 14.23
N SER A 132 -10.67 2.88 14.52
CA SER A 132 -11.10 1.85 13.56
C SER A 132 -11.75 2.45 12.32
N TYR A 133 -12.54 3.51 12.44
CA TYR A 133 -13.13 4.19 11.28
C TYR A 133 -12.07 4.81 10.37
N SER A 134 -11.08 5.50 10.94
CA SER A 134 -9.97 6.04 10.14
C SER A 134 -9.07 4.92 9.57
N LEU A 135 -8.88 3.82 10.30
CA LEU A 135 -8.13 2.67 9.81
C LEU A 135 -8.79 2.03 8.58
N VAL A 136 -10.13 1.85 8.60
CA VAL A 136 -10.88 1.35 7.44
C VAL A 136 -10.70 2.28 6.25
N ALA A 137 -10.83 3.60 6.46
CA ALA A 137 -10.66 4.59 5.41
C ALA A 137 -9.25 4.56 4.79
N TYR A 138 -8.19 4.55 5.61
CA TYR A 138 -6.81 4.41 5.15
C TYR A 138 -6.55 3.08 4.47
N SER A 139 -7.14 1.98 4.98
CA SER A 139 -6.96 0.63 4.40
C SER A 139 -7.41 0.57 2.95
N CYS A 140 -8.43 1.34 2.55
CA CYS A 140 -8.83 1.47 1.13
C CYS A 140 -7.67 1.91 0.23
N GLY A 141 -6.72 2.67 0.76
CA GLY A 141 -5.53 3.15 0.05
C GLY A 141 -4.34 2.19 0.07
N LEU A 142 -4.31 1.18 0.95
CA LEU A 142 -3.14 0.34 1.20
C LEU A 142 -2.56 -0.28 -0.07
N LEU A 143 -3.41 -0.86 -0.90
CA LEU A 143 -3.00 -1.45 -2.16
C LEU A 143 -2.35 -0.40 -3.09
N SER A 144 -2.91 0.79 -3.13
CA SER A 144 -2.40 1.91 -3.93
C SER A 144 -1.05 2.42 -3.42
N TYR A 145 -0.87 2.53 -2.10
CA TYR A 145 0.42 2.87 -1.51
C TYR A 145 1.50 1.87 -1.89
N MET A 146 1.19 0.57 -1.86
CA MET A 146 2.13 -0.48 -2.27
C MET A 146 2.40 -0.44 -3.78
N LEU A 147 1.38 -0.20 -4.61
CA LEU A 147 1.55 -0.09 -6.07
C LEU A 147 2.44 1.09 -6.46
N ILE A 148 2.34 2.23 -5.77
CA ILE A 148 3.25 3.37 -5.99
C ILE A 148 4.71 2.96 -5.79
N LYS A 149 5.01 2.14 -4.74
CA LYS A 149 6.37 1.63 -4.47
C LYS A 149 6.92 0.71 -5.55
N VAL A 150 6.05 0.17 -6.40
CA VAL A 150 6.41 -0.67 -7.55
C VAL A 150 6.47 0.13 -8.85
N LEU A 151 5.50 1.01 -9.09
CA LEU A 151 5.38 1.73 -10.35
C LEU A 151 6.38 2.89 -10.48
N ALA A 152 6.66 3.62 -9.38
CA ALA A 152 7.62 4.71 -9.40
C ALA A 152 9.05 4.26 -9.76
N PRO A 153 9.59 3.15 -9.24
CA PRO A 153 10.86 2.56 -9.72
C PRO A 153 10.88 2.27 -11.22
N GLY A 154 9.75 2.00 -11.86
CA GLY A 154 9.64 1.82 -13.31
C GLY A 154 10.06 3.06 -14.10
N TYR A 155 9.85 4.25 -13.55
CA TYR A 155 10.34 5.51 -14.10
C TYR A 155 11.79 5.78 -13.70
N TYR A 156 12.14 5.57 -12.44
CA TYR A 156 13.49 5.83 -11.92
C TYR A 156 14.55 4.99 -12.62
N ALA A 157 14.24 3.72 -12.92
CA ALA A 157 15.12 2.83 -13.69
C ALA A 157 15.45 3.38 -15.09
N ARG A 158 14.64 4.28 -15.62
CA ARG A 158 14.79 4.94 -16.90
C ARG A 158 15.33 6.38 -16.78
N GLN A 159 15.78 6.75 -15.58
CA GLN A 159 16.22 8.11 -15.25
C GLN A 159 15.16 9.20 -15.41
N ASP A 160 13.88 8.82 -15.51
CA ASP A 160 12.75 9.74 -15.52
C ASP A 160 12.26 10.00 -14.09
N ILE A 161 12.89 10.95 -13.40
CA ILE A 161 12.47 11.39 -12.06
C ILE A 161 11.36 12.44 -12.16
N LYS A 162 11.28 13.16 -13.26
CA LYS A 162 10.38 14.31 -13.42
C LYS A 162 8.92 13.88 -13.46
N THR A 163 8.61 12.78 -14.14
CA THR A 163 7.21 12.30 -14.29
C THR A 163 6.60 11.86 -12.98
N PRO A 164 7.23 10.98 -12.14
CA PRO A 164 6.69 10.64 -10.82
C PRO A 164 6.52 11.85 -9.89
N VAL A 165 7.45 12.81 -9.92
CA VAL A 165 7.34 14.03 -9.12
C VAL A 165 6.14 14.87 -9.54
N LYS A 166 5.92 15.08 -10.84
CA LYS A 166 4.73 15.78 -11.35
C LYS A 166 3.44 15.08 -10.94
N ILE A 167 3.40 13.76 -11.06
CA ILE A 167 2.23 12.96 -10.65
C ILE A 167 2.03 13.07 -9.14
N GLY A 168 3.09 13.05 -8.33
CA GLY A 168 3.03 13.27 -6.89
C GLY A 168 2.44 14.63 -6.52
N ILE A 169 2.83 15.71 -7.23
CA ILE A 169 2.26 17.05 -7.03
C ILE A 169 0.77 17.06 -7.39
N ILE A 170 0.36 16.44 -8.49
CA ILE A 170 -1.04 16.33 -8.87
C ILE A 170 -1.84 15.59 -7.79
N ALA A 171 -1.30 14.48 -7.28
CA ALA A 171 -1.93 13.71 -6.22
C ALA A 171 -2.03 14.52 -4.91
N MET A 172 -1.02 15.33 -4.56
CA MET A 172 -1.05 16.22 -3.40
C MET A 172 -2.16 17.29 -3.55
N VAL A 173 -2.24 17.94 -4.71
CA VAL A 173 -3.31 18.93 -4.97
C VAL A 173 -4.69 18.26 -4.91
N ALA A 174 -4.82 17.05 -5.49
CA ALA A 174 -6.06 16.28 -5.42
C ALA A 174 -6.41 15.90 -3.96
N ASN A 175 -5.42 15.52 -3.13
CA ASN A 175 -5.64 15.26 -1.71
C ASN A 175 -6.21 16.48 -1.00
N MET A 176 -5.66 17.68 -1.23
CA MET A 176 -6.18 18.94 -0.69
C MET A 176 -7.65 19.17 -1.07
N VAL A 177 -7.98 18.97 -2.36
CA VAL A 177 -9.36 19.10 -2.84
C VAL A 177 -10.26 18.07 -2.15
N PHE A 178 -9.84 16.81 -2.07
CA PHE A 178 -10.61 15.76 -1.39
C PHE A 178 -10.77 16.05 0.11
N ASN A 179 -9.74 16.58 0.78
CA ASN A 179 -9.83 17.00 2.19
C ASN A 179 -10.91 18.07 2.37
N LEU A 180 -10.91 19.10 1.54
CA LEU A 180 -11.91 20.18 1.61
C LEU A 180 -13.33 19.68 1.31
N MET A 181 -13.47 18.66 0.43
CA MET A 181 -14.75 18.07 0.10
C MET A 181 -15.27 17.09 1.15
N LEU A 182 -14.39 16.28 1.75
CA LEU A 182 -14.79 15.17 2.62
C LEU A 182 -14.76 15.54 4.12
N ALA A 183 -13.86 16.41 4.55
CA ALA A 183 -13.75 16.79 5.96
C ALA A 183 -15.05 17.40 6.56
N PRO A 184 -15.84 18.22 5.84
CA PRO A 184 -17.09 18.75 6.38
C PRO A 184 -18.16 17.66 6.65
N PHE A 185 -18.14 16.55 5.90
CA PHE A 185 -19.15 15.49 6.01
C PHE A 185 -18.67 14.31 6.85
N LEU A 186 -17.40 13.94 6.76
CA LEU A 186 -16.83 12.74 7.38
C LEU A 186 -15.80 13.08 8.49
N SER A 187 -15.60 14.38 8.76
CA SER A 187 -14.62 14.84 9.76
C SER A 187 -13.22 14.22 9.51
N TYR A 188 -12.52 13.76 10.53
CA TYR A 188 -11.19 13.16 10.43
C TYR A 188 -11.15 11.89 9.56
N VAL A 189 -12.24 11.12 9.47
CA VAL A 189 -12.33 9.95 8.57
C VAL A 189 -12.26 10.39 7.10
N GLY A 190 -12.80 11.59 6.81
CA GLY A 190 -12.70 12.20 5.49
C GLY A 190 -11.26 12.48 5.07
N LEU A 191 -10.38 12.89 5.99
CA LEU A 191 -8.94 13.09 5.70
C LEU A 191 -8.26 11.75 5.37
N ALA A 192 -8.54 10.71 6.14
CA ALA A 192 -8.01 9.37 5.87
C ALA A 192 -8.46 8.84 4.50
N LEU A 193 -9.74 9.04 4.16
CA LEU A 193 -10.29 8.64 2.87
C LEU A 193 -9.72 9.47 1.71
N ALA A 194 -9.56 10.79 1.90
CA ALA A 194 -8.95 11.67 0.91
C ALA A 194 -7.52 11.25 0.58
N THR A 195 -6.75 10.86 1.59
CA THR A 195 -5.38 10.34 1.43
C THR A 195 -5.38 9.00 0.67
N ALA A 196 -6.31 8.10 0.98
CA ALA A 196 -6.48 6.85 0.23
C ALA A 196 -6.87 7.08 -1.24
N MET A 197 -7.79 8.02 -1.50
CA MET A 197 -8.22 8.38 -2.86
C MET A 197 -7.09 9.04 -3.66
N SER A 198 -6.33 9.95 -3.04
CA SER A 198 -5.20 10.60 -3.70
C SER A 198 -4.08 9.62 -4.04
N ALA A 199 -3.80 8.65 -3.16
CA ALA A 199 -2.87 7.57 -3.43
C ALA A 199 -3.36 6.68 -4.59
N SER A 200 -4.66 6.41 -4.66
CA SER A 200 -5.25 5.65 -5.77
C SER A 200 -5.14 6.40 -7.09
N LEU A 201 -5.36 7.71 -7.08
CA LEU A 201 -5.13 8.57 -8.24
C LEU A 201 -3.65 8.55 -8.65
N ASN A 202 -2.73 8.66 -7.70
CA ASN A 202 -1.28 8.61 -7.96
C ASN A 202 -0.88 7.28 -8.62
N ALA A 203 -1.27 6.14 -8.04
CA ALA A 203 -1.01 4.81 -8.61
C ALA A 203 -1.59 4.68 -10.02
N PHE A 204 -2.82 5.15 -10.23
CA PHE A 204 -3.48 5.14 -11.54
C PHE A 204 -2.74 5.99 -12.57
N LEU A 205 -2.32 7.20 -12.21
CA LEU A 205 -1.58 8.09 -13.11
C LEU A 205 -0.20 7.52 -13.46
N LEU A 206 0.51 6.93 -12.49
CA LEU A 206 1.77 6.24 -12.74
C LEU A 206 1.57 5.06 -13.72
N TYR A 207 0.58 4.21 -13.49
CA TYR A 207 0.27 3.11 -14.39
C TYR A 207 -0.10 3.60 -15.79
N ARG A 208 -1.00 4.60 -15.88
CA ARG A 208 -1.42 5.19 -17.16
C ARG A 208 -0.24 5.80 -17.92
N GLY A 209 0.67 6.46 -17.24
CA GLY A 209 1.87 7.03 -17.85
C GLY A 209 2.79 5.96 -18.45
N LEU A 210 3.04 4.84 -17.72
CA LEU A 210 3.80 3.71 -18.25
C LEU A 210 3.12 3.06 -19.46
N LYS A 211 1.80 2.97 -19.43
CA LYS A 211 1.01 2.42 -20.53
C LYS A 211 1.07 3.32 -21.79
N LEU A 212 0.88 4.62 -21.63
CA LEU A 212 0.90 5.58 -22.73
C LEU A 212 2.31 5.69 -23.37
N ALA A 213 3.36 5.53 -22.57
CA ALA A 213 4.73 5.48 -23.07
C ALA A 213 5.09 4.14 -23.76
N GLY A 214 4.14 3.19 -23.87
CA GLY A 214 4.38 1.87 -24.48
C GLY A 214 5.33 0.97 -23.70
N ILE A 215 5.62 1.30 -22.43
CA ILE A 215 6.62 0.62 -21.59
C ILE A 215 6.04 -0.61 -20.92
N TYR A 216 4.80 -0.48 -20.46
CA TYR A 216 4.13 -1.52 -19.70
C TYR A 216 2.64 -1.58 -20.02
N GLN A 217 2.15 -2.78 -20.24
CA GLN A 217 0.72 -3.09 -20.34
C GLN A 217 0.43 -4.34 -19.53
N LEU A 218 -0.62 -4.27 -18.72
CA LEU A 218 -1.05 -5.41 -17.92
C LEU A 218 -1.44 -6.56 -18.85
N SER A 219 -0.79 -7.71 -18.71
CA SER A 219 -1.07 -8.87 -19.53
C SER A 219 -2.43 -9.50 -19.15
N ARG A 220 -3.11 -10.15 -20.11
CA ARG A 220 -4.36 -10.88 -19.86
C ARG A 220 -4.19 -11.96 -18.80
N GLN A 221 -3.03 -12.59 -18.77
CA GLN A 221 -2.68 -13.58 -17.75
C GLN A 221 -2.63 -12.97 -16.35
N ASN A 222 -2.07 -11.76 -16.23
CA ASN A 222 -2.06 -11.04 -14.94
C ASN A 222 -3.47 -10.71 -14.44
N CYS A 223 -4.37 -10.24 -15.32
CA CYS A 223 -5.75 -9.98 -14.93
C CYS A 223 -6.43 -11.23 -14.32
N TRP A 224 -6.14 -12.41 -14.85
CA TRP A 224 -6.65 -13.67 -14.32
C TRP A 224 -6.09 -14.00 -12.92
N PHE A 225 -4.78 -13.80 -12.71
CA PHE A 225 -4.18 -13.96 -11.37
C PHE A 225 -4.76 -12.95 -10.37
N LEU A 226 -4.90 -11.68 -10.77
CA LEU A 226 -5.48 -10.66 -9.92
C LEU A 226 -6.93 -11.01 -9.51
N ALA A 227 -7.74 -11.55 -10.42
CA ALA A 227 -9.09 -12.00 -10.11
C ALA A 227 -9.10 -13.14 -9.07
N LYS A 228 -8.19 -14.12 -9.19
CA LYS A 228 -8.05 -15.22 -8.22
C LYS A 228 -7.63 -14.69 -6.84
N PHE A 229 -6.66 -13.77 -6.78
CA PHE A 229 -6.22 -13.16 -5.53
C PHE A 229 -7.34 -12.37 -4.87
N SER A 230 -8.10 -11.61 -5.66
CA SER A 230 -9.24 -10.84 -5.16
C SER A 230 -10.33 -11.76 -4.59
N LEU A 231 -10.68 -12.82 -5.30
CA LEU A 231 -11.69 -13.78 -4.83
C LEU A 231 -11.26 -14.48 -3.55
N ALA A 232 -10.01 -14.95 -3.48
CA ALA A 232 -9.46 -15.59 -2.28
C ALA A 232 -9.45 -14.64 -1.08
N ALA A 233 -9.05 -13.37 -1.29
CA ALA A 233 -9.00 -12.36 -0.24
C ALA A 233 -10.40 -11.98 0.25
N ILE A 234 -11.39 -11.88 -0.64
CA ILE A 234 -12.79 -11.62 -0.26
C ILE A 234 -13.36 -12.79 0.56
N LEU A 235 -13.13 -14.03 0.14
CA LEU A 235 -13.58 -15.20 0.89
C LEU A 235 -12.92 -15.28 2.27
N MET A 236 -11.62 -15.00 2.36
CA MET A 236 -10.91 -14.88 3.64
C MET A 236 -11.52 -13.79 4.52
N ALA A 237 -11.77 -12.60 3.98
CA ALA A 237 -12.35 -11.49 4.72
C ALA A 237 -13.77 -11.79 5.21
N ALA A 238 -14.60 -12.43 4.37
CA ALA A 238 -15.95 -12.87 4.75
C ALA A 238 -15.91 -13.88 5.90
N THR A 239 -14.97 -14.84 5.87
CA THR A 239 -14.77 -15.82 6.95
C THR A 239 -14.30 -15.12 8.23
N LEU A 240 -13.36 -14.18 8.14
CA LEU A 240 -12.90 -13.38 9.28
C LEU A 240 -14.05 -12.57 9.89
N TRP A 241 -14.86 -11.93 9.07
CA TRP A 241 -15.99 -11.14 9.53
C TRP A 241 -17.02 -12.00 10.26
N TRP A 242 -17.27 -13.21 9.77
CA TRP A 242 -18.21 -14.16 10.41
C TRP A 242 -17.66 -14.73 11.73
N LEU A 243 -16.33 -14.94 11.82
CA LEU A 243 -15.69 -15.51 13.02
C LEU A 243 -15.31 -14.43 14.05
N SER A 244 -15.25 -13.18 13.65
CA SER A 244 -14.85 -12.09 14.55
C SER A 244 -15.98 -11.77 15.53
N PRO A 245 -15.75 -11.86 16.86
CA PRO A 245 -16.73 -11.46 17.86
C PRO A 245 -17.00 -9.95 17.80
N GLU A 246 -18.15 -9.53 18.31
CA GLU A 246 -18.45 -8.12 18.51
C GLU A 246 -17.48 -7.48 19.50
N LEU A 247 -17.27 -6.15 19.39
CA LEU A 247 -16.30 -5.43 20.21
C LEU A 247 -16.59 -5.57 21.71
N ASN A 248 -17.85 -5.58 22.13
CA ASN A 248 -18.22 -5.71 23.54
C ASN A 248 -17.81 -7.10 24.09
N ASP A 249 -18.06 -8.16 23.35
CA ASP A 249 -17.66 -9.52 23.72
C ASP A 249 -16.14 -9.69 23.69
N TRP A 250 -15.47 -8.94 22.81
CA TRP A 250 -14.02 -8.93 22.73
C TRP A 250 -13.40 -8.33 23.97
N ILE A 251 -13.85 -7.14 24.38
CA ILE A 251 -13.30 -6.39 25.52
C ILE A 251 -13.61 -7.09 26.86
N ALA A 252 -14.72 -7.82 26.96
CA ALA A 252 -15.06 -8.59 28.16
C ALA A 252 -14.08 -9.72 28.50
N ARG A 253 -13.24 -10.12 27.54
CA ARG A 253 -12.27 -11.20 27.71
C ARG A 253 -10.97 -10.70 28.35
N PRO A 254 -10.26 -11.54 29.13
CA PRO A 254 -8.95 -11.20 29.65
C PRO A 254 -7.95 -11.01 28.50
N LEU A 255 -6.99 -10.11 28.66
CA LEU A 255 -6.02 -9.72 27.63
C LEU A 255 -5.32 -10.93 26.96
N ALA A 256 -4.93 -11.94 27.75
CA ALA A 256 -4.31 -13.16 27.24
C ALA A 256 -5.23 -13.91 26.24
N ALA A 257 -6.55 -13.97 26.53
CA ALA A 257 -7.51 -14.59 25.63
C ALA A 257 -7.72 -13.75 24.36
N GLN A 258 -7.72 -12.40 24.46
CA GLN A 258 -7.78 -11.51 23.31
C GLN A 258 -6.57 -11.72 22.39
N ILE A 259 -5.35 -11.77 22.94
CA ILE A 259 -4.12 -12.00 22.16
C ILE A 259 -4.15 -13.37 21.48
N LEU A 260 -4.55 -14.42 22.21
CA LEU A 260 -4.62 -15.77 21.66
C LEU A 260 -5.63 -15.86 20.52
N LEU A 261 -6.82 -15.27 20.72
CA LEU A 261 -7.88 -15.25 19.70
C LEU A 261 -7.47 -14.44 18.48
N LEU A 262 -6.88 -13.24 18.67
CA LEU A 262 -6.38 -12.42 17.56
C LEU A 262 -5.32 -13.18 16.76
N SER A 263 -4.36 -13.79 17.46
CA SER A 263 -3.29 -14.57 16.81
C SER A 263 -3.86 -15.76 16.04
N SER A 264 -4.84 -16.47 16.61
CA SER A 264 -5.48 -17.60 15.93
C SER A 264 -6.29 -17.17 14.70
N LEU A 265 -6.99 -16.02 14.76
CA LEU A 265 -7.69 -15.43 13.61
C LEU A 265 -6.70 -15.00 12.51
N CYS A 266 -5.60 -14.35 12.87
CA CYS A 266 -4.58 -13.94 11.91
C CYS A 266 -3.91 -15.15 11.23
N VAL A 267 -3.48 -16.15 12.02
CA VAL A 267 -2.87 -17.37 11.47
C VAL A 267 -3.88 -18.15 10.62
N GLY A 268 -5.11 -18.32 11.12
CA GLY A 268 -6.18 -18.95 10.37
C GLY A 268 -6.50 -18.26 9.06
N ALA A 269 -6.53 -16.93 9.03
CA ALA A 269 -6.72 -16.13 7.83
C ALA A 269 -5.61 -16.36 6.79
N VAL A 270 -4.35 -16.35 7.24
CA VAL A 270 -3.20 -16.61 6.35
C VAL A 270 -3.28 -18.02 5.77
N LEU A 271 -3.53 -19.03 6.61
CA LEU A 271 -3.65 -20.42 6.16
C LEU A 271 -4.82 -20.60 5.19
N LEU A 272 -5.99 -20.03 5.50
CA LEU A 272 -7.17 -20.08 4.63
C LEU A 272 -6.87 -19.41 3.28
N TYR A 273 -6.28 -18.22 3.29
CA TYR A 273 -5.95 -17.49 2.07
C TYR A 273 -5.03 -18.30 1.15
N PHE A 274 -3.94 -18.85 1.68
CA PHE A 274 -3.02 -19.66 0.90
C PHE A 274 -3.65 -20.99 0.45
N ALA A 275 -4.49 -21.63 1.28
CA ALA A 275 -5.24 -22.81 0.88
C ALA A 275 -6.19 -22.51 -0.30
N LEU A 276 -6.90 -21.37 -0.27
CA LEU A 276 -7.75 -20.93 -1.37
C LEU A 276 -6.95 -20.65 -2.64
N LEU A 277 -5.76 -20.05 -2.53
CA LEU A 277 -4.89 -19.83 -3.69
C LEU A 277 -4.44 -21.14 -4.33
N LEU A 278 -4.09 -22.14 -3.51
CA LEU A 278 -3.75 -23.49 -4.01
C LEU A 278 -4.94 -24.16 -4.70
N LEU A 279 -6.15 -24.05 -4.13
CA LEU A 279 -7.39 -24.55 -4.74
C LEU A 279 -7.69 -23.87 -6.08
N PHE A 280 -7.41 -22.57 -6.22
CA PHE A 280 -7.55 -21.85 -7.50
C PHE A 280 -6.42 -22.13 -8.49
N GLY A 281 -5.52 -23.08 -8.16
CA GLY A 281 -4.45 -23.54 -9.05
C GLY A 281 -3.29 -22.54 -9.18
N VAL A 282 -3.11 -21.66 -8.19
CA VAL A 282 -1.93 -20.80 -8.12
C VAL A 282 -0.77 -21.61 -7.54
N ARG A 283 0.28 -21.82 -8.32
CA ARG A 283 1.47 -22.59 -7.90
C ARG A 283 2.59 -21.66 -7.48
N LEU A 284 3.39 -22.06 -6.49
CA LEU A 284 4.61 -21.35 -6.12
C LEU A 284 5.60 -21.18 -7.29
N ALA A 285 5.53 -22.08 -8.26
CA ALA A 285 6.31 -21.99 -9.49
C ALA A 285 5.97 -20.74 -10.34
N ASP A 286 4.73 -20.23 -10.24
CA ASP A 286 4.28 -19.04 -10.99
C ASP A 286 4.94 -17.74 -10.48
N PHE A 287 5.56 -17.80 -9.28
CA PHE A 287 6.31 -16.71 -8.65
C PHE A 287 7.83 -16.84 -8.77
N LYS A 288 8.33 -17.99 -9.21
CA LYS A 288 9.75 -18.06 -9.55
C LYS A 288 9.99 -17.13 -10.73
N ALA A 289 10.75 -16.05 -10.51
CA ALA A 289 11.33 -15.30 -11.60
C ALA A 289 12.04 -16.33 -12.49
N LYS A 290 11.64 -16.47 -13.75
CA LYS A 290 12.32 -17.36 -14.69
C LYS A 290 13.79 -16.95 -14.69
N SER A 291 14.60 -17.70 -13.98
CA SER A 291 16.03 -17.46 -13.91
C SER A 291 16.60 -17.68 -15.30
N VAL A 292 17.60 -16.90 -15.64
CA VAL A 292 18.28 -16.76 -16.93
C VAL A 292 18.90 -18.09 -17.48
N ALA A 293 18.61 -19.24 -16.86
CA ALA A 293 19.24 -20.52 -17.18
C ALA A 293 18.56 -21.34 -18.30
N GLU A 294 17.32 -21.01 -18.71
CA GLU A 294 16.58 -21.89 -19.65
C GLU A 294 16.52 -21.42 -21.11
N SER A 295 17.28 -20.43 -21.54
CA SER A 295 17.34 -20.03 -22.95
C SER A 295 18.67 -20.38 -23.64
N ARG A 296 19.34 -21.44 -23.18
CA ARG A 296 20.45 -22.07 -23.90
C ARG A 296 20.10 -23.54 -24.21
N HIS A 297 19.14 -23.73 -25.09
CA HIS A 297 19.03 -24.95 -25.91
C HIS A 297 18.34 -24.59 -27.23
#